data_0439d03324dd707b8fcac767d665b403
#
_entry.id   0439d03324dd707b8fcac767d665b403
#
_cell.length_a   1.000
_cell.length_b   1.000
_cell.length_c   1.000
_cell.angle_alpha   90.00
_cell.angle_beta   90.00
_cell.angle_gamma   90.00
#
_symmetry.space_group_name_H-M   'P 1'
#
loop_
_entity.id
_entity.type
_entity.pdbx_description
1 polymer ?
#
loop_
_entity_poly.entity_id
_entity_poly.type
_entity_poly.pdbx_seq_one_letter_code
_entity_poly.pdbx_strand_id
1 'polypeptide(L)'
;FFIWGSWLVTFASYMLNTLHFKGGDVGLIFSTLGIASLCSPILIGLIADKINNRKLVYVTTHLISAFFLILMAHSSSFSLLFLMTLFHLLFYMPTMSICNSIIFETIGKEKLNSEEYFPKIRVYGTVGFISAMWIISLLELETSYYQLYIAAIASVILSIYSIVFISINNHSKSVIDAPHAFEFSDLKILFGKPQVVVFLFFSMLLGSVLQITNTLGVPFLQDLSELPEAKNSIFSAHPTIFLSISQFSEVFFILLLPLLLRHIKIEKILLLSMIAWILRFGLFA
;
A
#
# COMPACT_ATOMS: atom_id res chain seq x y z
N PHE A 1 6.81 -2.43 1.40
CA PHE A 1 6.30 -1.92 0.11
C PHE A 1 6.74 -2.77 -1.09
N PHE A 2 7.93 -3.38 -1.06
CA PHE A 2 8.35 -4.32 -2.12
C PHE A 2 7.33 -5.45 -2.33
N ILE A 3 6.85 -6.08 -1.23
CA ILE A 3 5.82 -7.11 -1.27
C ILE A 3 4.57 -6.61 -2.02
N TRP A 4 4.15 -5.40 -1.75
CA TRP A 4 2.96 -4.81 -2.37
C TRP A 4 3.20 -4.49 -3.86
N GLY A 5 4.35 -3.89 -4.18
CA GLY A 5 4.74 -3.58 -5.56
C GLY A 5 4.91 -4.81 -6.45
N SER A 6 5.18 -5.99 -5.85
CA SER A 6 5.36 -7.23 -6.61
C SER A 6 4.08 -7.76 -7.25
N TRP A 7 2.90 -7.39 -6.75
CA TRP A 7 1.64 -7.96 -7.28
C TRP A 7 0.51 -6.94 -7.50
N LEU A 8 0.43 -5.87 -6.70
CA LEU A 8 -0.76 -4.99 -6.69
C LEU A 8 -1.09 -4.42 -8.06
N VAL A 9 -0.10 -3.88 -8.76
CA VAL A 9 -0.30 -3.17 -10.04
C VAL A 9 -0.45 -4.10 -11.24
N THR A 10 0.04 -5.33 -11.14
CA THR A 10 0.04 -6.33 -12.21
C THR A 10 -1.03 -7.41 -12.02
N PHE A 11 -1.64 -7.49 -10.84
CA PHE A 11 -2.60 -8.53 -10.50
C PHE A 11 -3.88 -8.47 -11.35
N ALA A 12 -4.33 -7.25 -11.73
CA ALA A 12 -5.46 -7.10 -12.64
C ALA A 12 -5.14 -7.72 -14.02
N SER A 13 -3.93 -7.50 -14.55
CA SER A 13 -3.49 -8.10 -15.81
C SER A 13 -3.45 -9.62 -15.73
N TYR A 14 -2.97 -10.18 -14.62
CA TYR A 14 -3.03 -11.63 -14.40
C TYR A 14 -4.47 -12.17 -14.38
N MET A 15 -5.38 -11.50 -13.68
CA MET A 15 -6.78 -11.92 -13.61
C MET A 15 -7.50 -11.82 -14.96
N LEU A 16 -7.26 -10.75 -15.72
CA LEU A 16 -7.91 -10.52 -17.02
C LEU A 16 -7.32 -11.44 -18.10
N ASN A 17 -6.00 -11.48 -18.24
CA ASN A 17 -5.32 -12.11 -19.36
C ASN A 17 -5.08 -13.62 -19.16
N THR A 18 -4.84 -14.07 -17.91
CA THR A 18 -4.50 -15.47 -17.61
C THR A 18 -5.68 -16.23 -17.04
N LEU A 19 -6.41 -15.65 -16.08
CA LEU A 19 -7.59 -16.30 -15.50
C LEU A 19 -8.88 -16.02 -16.28
N HIS A 20 -8.84 -15.10 -17.24
CA HIS A 20 -9.98 -14.69 -18.08
C HIS A 20 -11.20 -14.22 -17.28
N PHE A 21 -10.95 -13.56 -16.15
CA PHE A 21 -12.01 -12.97 -15.34
C PHE A 21 -12.57 -11.72 -16.02
N LYS A 22 -13.84 -11.42 -15.76
CA LYS A 22 -14.48 -10.20 -16.24
C LYS A 22 -14.04 -9.01 -15.38
N GLY A 23 -14.09 -7.80 -15.93
CA GLY A 23 -13.73 -6.58 -15.18
C GLY A 23 -14.52 -6.41 -13.89
N GLY A 24 -15.78 -6.85 -13.84
CA GLY A 24 -16.58 -6.87 -12.61
C GLY A 24 -16.02 -7.79 -11.52
N ASP A 25 -15.53 -8.98 -11.92
CA ASP A 25 -14.91 -9.94 -10.98
C ASP A 25 -13.60 -9.37 -10.41
N VAL A 26 -12.78 -8.73 -11.26
CA VAL A 26 -11.55 -8.04 -10.88
C VAL A 26 -11.86 -6.92 -9.87
N GLY A 27 -12.87 -6.09 -10.15
CA GLY A 27 -13.30 -5.03 -9.25
C GLY A 27 -13.77 -5.57 -7.88
N LEU A 28 -14.51 -6.67 -7.86
CA LEU A 28 -14.94 -7.33 -6.62
C LEU A 28 -13.74 -7.89 -5.83
N ILE A 29 -12.76 -8.50 -6.48
CA ILE A 29 -11.55 -8.98 -5.79
C ILE A 29 -10.79 -7.79 -5.18
N PHE A 30 -10.62 -6.69 -5.91
CA PHE A 30 -9.97 -5.50 -5.34
C PHE A 30 -10.80 -4.80 -4.25
N SER A 31 -12.12 -5.00 -4.18
CA SER A 31 -12.93 -4.48 -3.06
C SER A 31 -12.51 -5.06 -1.71
N THR A 32 -11.90 -6.25 -1.70
CA THR A 32 -11.33 -6.88 -0.49
C THR A 32 -10.27 -5.99 0.17
N LEU A 33 -9.56 -5.15 -0.60
CA LEU A 33 -8.61 -4.17 -0.10
C LEU A 33 -9.30 -3.14 0.81
N GLY A 34 -10.45 -2.61 0.37
CA GLY A 34 -11.25 -1.68 1.16
C GLY A 34 -11.75 -2.32 2.45
N ILE A 35 -12.31 -3.54 2.36
CA ILE A 35 -12.81 -4.30 3.51
C ILE A 35 -11.66 -4.53 4.52
N ALA A 36 -10.53 -5.03 4.05
CA ALA A 36 -9.38 -5.30 4.90
C ALA A 36 -8.81 -4.02 5.53
N SER A 37 -8.70 -2.94 4.77
CA SER A 37 -8.16 -1.66 5.27
C SER A 37 -9.01 -1.03 6.35
N LEU A 38 -10.33 -1.23 6.34
CA LEU A 38 -11.23 -0.73 7.37
C LEU A 38 -11.21 -1.60 8.64
N CYS A 39 -11.21 -2.91 8.47
CA CYS A 39 -11.41 -3.83 9.60
C CYS A 39 -10.10 -4.25 10.28
N SER A 40 -9.08 -4.56 9.50
CA SER A 40 -7.92 -5.27 10.02
C SER A 40 -6.97 -4.42 10.87
N PRO A 41 -6.72 -3.12 10.62
CA PRO A 41 -5.85 -2.33 11.48
C PRO A 41 -6.40 -2.19 12.91
N ILE A 42 -7.72 -2.12 13.04
CA ILE A 42 -8.37 -2.05 14.36
C ILE A 42 -8.22 -3.40 15.09
N LEU A 43 -8.56 -4.51 14.43
CA LEU A 43 -8.51 -5.84 15.03
C LEU A 43 -7.10 -6.24 15.44
N ILE A 44 -6.14 -6.11 14.51
CA ILE A 44 -4.74 -6.49 14.76
C ILE A 44 -4.05 -5.47 15.67
N GLY A 45 -4.43 -4.19 15.63
CA GLY A 45 -3.95 -3.18 16.59
C GLY A 45 -4.31 -3.56 18.02
N LEU A 46 -5.56 -3.92 18.28
CA LEU A 46 -6.01 -4.40 19.60
C LEU A 46 -5.26 -5.69 20.06
N ILE A 47 -4.97 -6.58 19.12
CA ILE A 47 -4.19 -7.79 19.41
C ILE A 47 -2.74 -7.42 19.73
N ALA A 48 -2.14 -6.51 18.97
CA ALA A 48 -0.77 -6.05 19.17
C ALA A 48 -0.59 -5.38 20.55
N ASP A 49 -1.57 -4.59 20.96
CA ASP A 49 -1.56 -3.93 22.27
C ASP A 49 -1.68 -4.96 23.43
N LYS A 50 -2.52 -5.98 23.26
CA LYS A 50 -2.66 -7.07 24.26
C LYS A 50 -1.41 -7.94 24.37
N ILE A 51 -0.78 -8.28 23.27
CA ILE A 51 0.42 -9.14 23.23
C ILE A 51 1.65 -8.39 23.77
N ASN A 52 1.61 -7.05 23.78
CA ASN A 52 2.73 -6.18 24.17
C ASN A 52 4.07 -6.53 23.48
N ASN A 53 3.97 -7.11 22.27
CA ASN A 53 5.12 -7.48 21.44
C ASN A 53 4.80 -7.20 19.96
N ARG A 54 4.93 -5.93 19.58
CA ARG A 54 4.65 -5.44 18.21
C ARG A 54 5.49 -6.17 17.15
N LYS A 55 6.73 -6.52 17.50
CA LYS A 55 7.62 -7.30 16.62
C LYS A 55 7.03 -8.66 16.29
N LEU A 56 6.57 -9.40 17.33
CA LEU A 56 5.97 -10.72 17.11
C LEU A 56 4.72 -10.61 16.23
N VAL A 57 3.85 -9.64 16.50
CA VAL A 57 2.65 -9.42 15.67
C VAL A 57 3.03 -9.07 14.23
N TYR A 58 4.03 -8.22 14.02
CA TYR A 58 4.52 -7.85 12.69
C TYR A 58 5.04 -9.07 11.91
N VAL A 59 5.85 -9.91 12.56
CA VAL A 59 6.40 -11.13 11.95
C VAL A 59 5.31 -12.14 11.64
N THR A 60 4.42 -12.42 12.58
CA THR A 60 3.36 -13.43 12.39
C THR A 60 2.36 -13.02 11.33
N THR A 61 1.98 -11.74 11.26
CA THR A 61 1.08 -11.24 10.22
C THR A 61 1.70 -11.33 8.83
N HIS A 62 3.01 -11.06 8.68
CA HIS A 62 3.70 -11.25 7.41
C HIS A 62 3.81 -12.72 6.99
N LEU A 63 4.07 -13.64 7.92
CA LEU A 63 4.13 -15.08 7.61
C LEU A 63 2.76 -15.63 7.19
N ILE A 64 1.69 -15.25 7.91
CA ILE A 64 0.33 -15.65 7.55
C ILE A 64 -0.06 -15.05 6.20
N SER A 65 0.27 -13.78 5.98
CA SER A 65 0.05 -13.10 4.69
C SER A 65 0.79 -13.81 3.54
N ALA A 66 2.05 -14.24 3.75
CA ALA A 66 2.82 -15.01 2.77
C ALA A 66 2.16 -16.36 2.43
N PHE A 67 1.63 -17.05 3.42
CA PHE A 67 0.88 -18.30 3.22
C PHE A 67 -0.33 -18.07 2.31
N PHE A 68 -1.11 -17.02 2.54
CA PHE A 68 -2.25 -16.70 1.68
C PHE A 68 -1.86 -16.25 0.27
N LEU A 69 -0.71 -15.58 0.08
CA LEU A 69 -0.17 -15.28 -1.24
C LEU A 69 0.12 -16.56 -2.05
N ILE A 70 0.66 -17.59 -1.40
CA ILE A 70 0.87 -18.89 -2.05
C ILE A 70 -0.46 -19.52 -2.42
N LEU A 71 -1.46 -19.48 -1.54
CA LEU A 71 -2.79 -20.00 -1.86
C LEU A 71 -3.48 -19.22 -2.99
N MET A 72 -3.28 -17.89 -3.06
CA MET A 72 -3.74 -17.08 -4.20
C MET A 72 -3.13 -17.56 -5.52
N ALA A 73 -1.83 -17.90 -5.54
CA ALA A 73 -1.13 -18.37 -6.73
C ALA A 73 -1.70 -19.70 -7.25
N HIS A 74 -2.31 -20.51 -6.38
CA HIS A 74 -2.97 -21.79 -6.74
C HIS A 74 -4.48 -21.64 -6.97
N SER A 75 -5.03 -20.44 -6.84
CA SER A 75 -6.48 -20.20 -6.94
C SER A 75 -6.86 -19.77 -8.37
N SER A 76 -7.58 -20.63 -9.10
CA SER A 76 -8.08 -20.32 -10.45
C SER A 76 -9.57 -19.95 -10.48
N SER A 77 -10.33 -20.21 -9.43
CA SER A 77 -11.73 -19.84 -9.34
C SER A 77 -11.93 -18.50 -8.65
N PHE A 78 -12.94 -17.73 -9.11
CA PHE A 78 -13.27 -16.41 -8.54
C PHE A 78 -13.45 -16.46 -7.01
N SER A 79 -14.30 -17.39 -6.52
CA SER A 79 -14.64 -17.45 -5.10
C SER A 79 -13.44 -17.77 -4.22
N LEU A 80 -12.56 -18.67 -4.67
CA LEU A 80 -11.36 -19.02 -3.93
C LEU A 80 -10.36 -17.87 -3.95
N LEU A 81 -10.13 -17.25 -5.12
CA LEU A 81 -9.21 -16.13 -5.26
C LEU A 81 -9.69 -14.92 -4.43
N PHE A 82 -10.99 -14.60 -4.45
CA PHE A 82 -11.59 -13.56 -3.62
C PHE A 82 -11.30 -13.82 -2.12
N LEU A 83 -11.57 -15.05 -1.67
CA LEU A 83 -11.39 -15.41 -0.25
C LEU A 83 -9.92 -15.36 0.17
N MET A 84 -9.01 -15.91 -0.66
CA MET A 84 -7.57 -15.91 -0.35
C MET A 84 -7.00 -14.49 -0.38
N THR A 85 -7.44 -13.65 -1.32
CA THR A 85 -7.06 -12.23 -1.38
C THR A 85 -7.55 -11.47 -0.15
N LEU A 86 -8.78 -11.72 0.29
CA LEU A 86 -9.33 -11.11 1.50
C LEU A 86 -8.48 -11.49 2.72
N PHE A 87 -8.20 -12.77 2.92
CA PHE A 87 -7.37 -13.21 4.06
C PHE A 87 -5.94 -12.67 3.98
N HIS A 88 -5.32 -12.70 2.80
CA HIS A 88 -4.01 -12.08 2.62
C HIS A 88 -4.03 -10.62 3.10
N LEU A 89 -4.98 -9.82 2.63
CA LEU A 89 -5.08 -8.41 2.95
C LEU A 89 -5.46 -8.13 4.41
N LEU A 90 -6.28 -8.97 5.03
CA LEU A 90 -6.61 -8.87 6.45
C LEU A 90 -5.35 -8.96 7.35
N PHE A 91 -4.36 -9.75 6.95
CA PHE A 91 -3.09 -9.84 7.67
C PHE A 91 -2.04 -8.86 7.17
N TYR A 92 -2.08 -8.45 5.90
CA TYR A 92 -1.08 -7.55 5.33
C TYR A 92 -1.35 -6.08 5.68
N MET A 93 -2.59 -5.59 5.62
CA MET A 93 -2.91 -4.16 5.84
C MET A 93 -2.45 -3.64 7.21
N PRO A 94 -2.61 -4.36 8.33
CA PRO A 94 -2.15 -3.90 9.63
C PRO A 94 -0.63 -3.71 9.71
N THR A 95 0.14 -4.45 8.91
CA THR A 95 1.61 -4.35 8.93
C THR A 95 2.10 -2.96 8.59
N MET A 96 1.34 -2.20 7.77
CA MET A 96 1.65 -0.80 7.44
C MET A 96 1.57 0.10 8.69
N SER A 97 0.49 -0.05 9.47
CA SER A 97 0.30 0.71 10.71
C SER A 97 1.35 0.35 11.77
N ILE A 98 1.64 -0.95 11.92
CA ILE A 98 2.66 -1.43 12.85
C ILE A 98 4.05 -0.92 12.45
N CYS A 99 4.39 -0.97 11.16
CA CYS A 99 5.65 -0.46 10.63
C CYS A 99 5.80 1.04 10.93
N ASN A 100 4.78 1.85 10.64
CA ASN A 100 4.80 3.28 10.96
C ASN A 100 4.96 3.53 12.46
N SER A 101 4.27 2.75 13.31
CA SER A 101 4.42 2.84 14.77
C SER A 101 5.86 2.55 15.22
N ILE A 102 6.51 1.53 14.66
CA ILE A 102 7.91 1.20 14.94
C ILE A 102 8.84 2.34 14.50
N ILE A 103 8.61 2.93 13.32
CA ILE A 103 9.39 4.06 12.81
C ILE A 103 9.27 5.27 13.74
N PHE A 104 8.05 5.66 14.12
CA PHE A 104 7.84 6.80 15.03
C PHE A 104 8.42 6.56 16.41
N GLU A 105 8.32 5.34 16.96
CA GLU A 105 8.96 4.99 18.21
C GLU A 105 10.49 5.11 18.13
N THR A 106 11.08 4.65 17.03
CA THR A 106 12.53 4.75 16.81
C THR A 106 12.98 6.20 16.69
N ILE A 107 12.28 7.02 15.90
CA ILE A 107 12.55 8.45 15.74
C ILE A 107 12.47 9.16 17.11
N GLY A 108 11.46 8.82 17.92
CA GLY A 108 11.29 9.39 19.25
C GLY A 108 12.41 9.00 20.23
N LYS A 109 12.86 7.73 20.20
CA LYS A 109 14.00 7.27 21.02
C LYS A 109 15.29 7.99 20.68
N GLU A 110 15.55 8.22 19.41
CA GLU A 110 16.73 8.96 18.92
C GLU A 110 16.57 10.48 19.05
N LYS A 111 15.45 10.97 19.60
CA LYS A 111 15.13 12.41 19.77
C LYS A 111 15.22 13.20 18.45
N LEU A 112 14.93 12.55 17.33
CA LEU A 112 14.93 13.15 15.99
C LEU A 112 13.59 13.83 15.70
N ASN A 113 13.61 14.84 14.79
CA ASN A 113 12.39 15.51 14.36
C ASN A 113 11.59 14.61 13.39
N SER A 114 10.39 14.20 13.78
CA SER A 114 9.54 13.33 12.97
C SER A 114 9.14 13.94 11.62
N GLU A 115 8.91 15.27 11.56
CA GLU A 115 8.54 15.95 10.32
C GLU A 115 9.66 15.92 9.28
N GLU A 116 10.91 15.88 9.74
CA GLU A 116 12.09 15.83 8.86
C GLU A 116 12.48 14.40 8.50
N TYR A 117 12.49 13.47 9.46
CA TYR A 117 13.06 12.14 9.28
C TYR A 117 12.06 11.13 8.75
N PHE A 118 10.77 11.22 9.11
CA PHE A 118 9.77 10.29 8.62
C PHE A 118 9.64 10.28 7.08
N PRO A 119 9.61 11.44 6.37
CA PRO A 119 9.58 11.44 4.90
C PRO A 119 10.80 10.77 4.28
N LYS A 120 12.00 10.98 4.84
CA LYS A 120 13.23 10.36 4.34
C LYS A 120 13.18 8.82 4.45
N ILE A 121 12.66 8.30 5.56
CA ILE A 121 12.49 6.86 5.75
C ILE A 121 11.38 6.31 4.83
N ARG A 122 10.27 7.05 4.69
CA ARG A 122 9.12 6.66 3.88
C ARG A 122 9.48 6.47 2.39
N VAL A 123 10.42 7.27 1.87
CA VAL A 123 10.91 7.18 0.49
C VAL A 123 11.51 5.80 0.18
N TYR A 124 12.22 5.17 1.12
CA TYR A 124 12.73 3.80 0.90
C TYR A 124 11.61 2.79 0.65
N GLY A 125 10.42 3.04 1.19
CA GLY A 125 9.24 2.24 0.87
C GLY A 125 8.87 2.36 -0.62
N THR A 126 8.80 3.57 -1.16
CA THR A 126 8.48 3.80 -2.57
C THR A 126 9.58 3.25 -3.49
N VAL A 127 10.86 3.38 -3.10
CA VAL A 127 11.98 2.75 -3.83
C VAL A 127 11.81 1.22 -3.88
N GLY A 128 11.45 0.60 -2.76
CA GLY A 128 11.16 -0.84 -2.72
C GLY A 128 9.98 -1.23 -3.62
N PHE A 129 8.93 -0.40 -3.67
CA PHE A 129 7.79 -0.60 -4.56
C PHE A 129 8.20 -0.54 -6.04
N ILE A 130 8.95 0.49 -6.45
CA ILE A 130 9.49 0.65 -7.80
C ILE A 130 10.38 -0.53 -8.18
N SER A 131 11.28 -0.94 -7.29
CA SER A 131 12.19 -2.07 -7.53
C SER A 131 11.40 -3.37 -7.81
N ALA A 132 10.32 -3.60 -7.07
CA ALA A 132 9.44 -4.74 -7.29
C ALA A 132 8.76 -4.68 -8.66
N MET A 133 8.19 -3.52 -9.01
CA MET A 133 7.58 -3.30 -10.33
C MET A 133 8.55 -3.61 -11.47
N TRP A 134 9.80 -3.15 -11.35
CA TRP A 134 10.81 -3.38 -12.37
C TRP A 134 11.22 -4.85 -12.48
N ILE A 135 11.39 -5.54 -11.34
CA ILE A 135 11.70 -6.98 -11.33
C ILE A 135 10.58 -7.77 -12.00
N ILE A 136 9.32 -7.49 -11.68
CA ILE A 136 8.18 -8.18 -12.28
C ILE A 136 8.11 -7.93 -13.79
N SER A 137 8.33 -6.69 -14.23
CA SER A 137 8.26 -6.34 -15.65
C SER A 137 9.45 -6.92 -16.45
N LEU A 138 10.69 -6.80 -15.93
CA LEU A 138 11.87 -7.32 -16.61
C LEU A 138 11.90 -8.85 -16.71
N LEU A 139 11.24 -9.53 -15.79
CA LEU A 139 11.04 -10.99 -15.82
C LEU A 139 9.79 -11.41 -16.59
N GLU A 140 9.05 -10.45 -17.18
CA GLU A 140 7.80 -10.70 -17.93
C GLU A 140 6.75 -11.47 -17.12
N LEU A 141 6.66 -11.19 -15.80
CA LEU A 141 5.77 -11.89 -14.88
C LEU A 141 4.43 -11.17 -14.64
N GLU A 142 4.13 -10.10 -15.36
CA GLU A 142 2.95 -9.25 -15.16
C GLU A 142 1.62 -10.01 -15.26
N THR A 143 1.57 -11.03 -16.14
CA THR A 143 0.41 -11.90 -16.32
C THR A 143 0.59 -13.27 -15.66
N SER A 144 1.65 -13.48 -14.89
CA SER A 144 1.98 -14.76 -14.28
C SER A 144 1.65 -14.80 -12.78
N TYR A 145 1.25 -15.95 -12.26
CA TYR A 145 1.10 -16.18 -10.82
C TYR A 145 2.44 -16.12 -10.06
N TYR A 146 3.59 -16.17 -10.74
CA TYR A 146 4.91 -16.06 -10.09
C TYR A 146 5.12 -14.72 -9.38
N GLN A 147 4.43 -13.65 -9.79
CA GLN A 147 4.41 -12.37 -9.05
C GLN A 147 4.00 -12.55 -7.58
N LEU A 148 3.05 -13.47 -7.30
CA LEU A 148 2.59 -13.78 -5.95
C LEU A 148 3.63 -14.56 -5.13
N TYR A 149 4.40 -15.45 -5.78
CA TYR A 149 5.51 -16.15 -5.12
C TYR A 149 6.65 -15.19 -4.76
N ILE A 150 6.99 -14.24 -5.64
CA ILE A 150 8.00 -13.21 -5.34
C ILE A 150 7.56 -12.39 -4.11
N ALA A 151 6.30 -11.99 -4.06
CA ALA A 151 5.72 -11.30 -2.91
C ALA A 151 5.77 -12.15 -1.63
N ALA A 152 5.43 -13.45 -1.71
CA ALA A 152 5.47 -14.37 -0.58
C ALA A 152 6.90 -14.57 -0.06
N ILE A 153 7.86 -14.80 -0.93
CA ILE A 153 9.29 -14.94 -0.58
C ILE A 153 9.80 -13.66 0.09
N ALA A 154 9.49 -12.49 -0.47
CA ALA A 154 9.86 -11.20 0.12
C ALA A 154 9.25 -11.01 1.52
N SER A 155 8.01 -11.47 1.73
CA SER A 155 7.34 -11.42 3.04
C SER A 155 8.02 -12.31 4.07
N VAL A 156 8.45 -13.52 3.67
CA VAL A 156 9.22 -14.44 4.54
C VAL A 156 10.59 -13.85 4.86
N ILE A 157 11.32 -13.32 3.86
CA ILE A 157 12.64 -12.68 4.07
C ILE A 157 12.49 -11.50 5.05
N LEU A 158 11.46 -10.65 4.88
CA LEU A 158 11.19 -9.54 5.78
C LEU A 158 10.89 -10.02 7.21
N SER A 159 10.17 -11.13 7.37
CA SER A 159 9.88 -11.73 8.66
C SER A 159 11.16 -12.21 9.35
N ILE A 160 12.03 -12.91 8.63
CA ILE A 160 13.33 -13.36 9.14
C ILE A 160 14.21 -12.16 9.51
N TYR A 161 14.31 -11.18 8.62
CA TYR A 161 15.04 -9.93 8.89
C TYR A 161 14.53 -9.25 10.17
N SER A 162 13.22 -9.16 10.33
CA SER A 162 12.60 -8.55 11.49
C SER A 162 12.90 -9.29 12.80
N ILE A 163 12.96 -10.62 12.75
CA ILE A 163 13.35 -11.44 13.93
C ILE A 163 14.79 -11.11 14.34
N VAL A 164 15.69 -11.00 13.40
CA VAL A 164 17.13 -10.86 13.66
C VAL A 164 17.51 -9.42 14.04
N PHE A 165 17.04 -8.45 13.26
CA PHE A 165 17.56 -7.08 13.32
C PHE A 165 16.67 -6.07 14.04
N ILE A 166 15.35 -6.30 14.16
CA ILE A 166 14.49 -5.36 14.87
C ILE A 166 14.57 -5.64 16.37
N SER A 167 15.29 -4.80 17.10
CA SER A 167 15.33 -4.84 18.56
C SER A 167 14.28 -3.87 19.13
N ILE A 168 13.09 -4.39 19.43
CA ILE A 168 12.08 -3.64 20.16
C ILE A 168 12.20 -4.04 21.64
N ASN A 169 12.61 -3.09 22.50
CA ASN A 169 12.54 -3.31 23.93
C ASN A 169 11.09 -3.37 24.36
N ASN A 170 10.63 -4.54 24.77
CA ASN A 170 9.26 -4.81 25.26
C ASN A 170 8.89 -4.01 26.53
N HIS A 171 9.78 -3.19 27.06
CA HIS A 171 9.61 -2.42 28.28
C HIS A 171 9.39 -0.90 28.08
N SER A 172 9.32 -0.43 26.85
CA SER A 172 8.81 0.93 26.64
C SER A 172 7.31 0.94 26.90
N LYS A 173 6.90 1.05 28.17
CA LYS A 173 5.64 1.74 28.47
C LYS A 173 5.74 3.03 27.67
N SER A 174 4.90 3.15 26.63
CA SER A 174 4.79 4.39 25.88
C SER A 174 4.67 5.52 26.89
N VAL A 175 5.56 6.50 26.81
CA VAL A 175 5.51 7.75 27.59
C VAL A 175 4.31 8.61 27.16
N ILE A 176 3.51 8.10 26.28
CA ILE A 176 2.16 8.56 26.05
C ILE A 176 1.33 7.81 27.11
N ASP A 177 0.87 8.53 28.12
CA ASP A 177 -0.15 8.10 29.07
C ASP A 177 -1.10 7.13 28.39
N ALA A 178 -1.37 5.97 29.03
CA ALA A 178 -2.09 4.85 28.46
C ALA A 178 -3.20 5.38 27.53
N PRO A 179 -3.16 5.04 26.23
CA PRO A 179 -4.19 5.53 25.35
C PRO A 179 -5.51 5.11 26.00
N HIS A 180 -6.38 6.07 26.29
CA HIS A 180 -7.76 5.77 26.65
C HIS A 180 -8.19 4.68 25.69
N ALA A 181 -8.61 3.53 26.23
CA ALA A 181 -9.12 2.45 25.40
C ALA A 181 -10.07 3.10 24.39
N PHE A 182 -9.82 2.87 23.10
CA PHE A 182 -10.59 3.48 22.02
C PHE A 182 -12.09 3.38 22.35
N GLU A 183 -12.68 4.48 22.70
CA GLU A 183 -14.11 4.56 23.00
C GLU A 183 -14.86 5.04 21.74
N PHE A 184 -16.00 4.43 21.45
CA PHE A 184 -16.88 4.91 20.38
C PHE A 184 -17.32 6.36 20.56
N SER A 185 -17.24 6.89 21.80
CA SER A 185 -17.41 8.29 22.12
C SER A 185 -16.42 9.20 21.43
N ASP A 186 -15.15 8.75 21.26
CA ASP A 186 -14.10 9.54 20.61
C ASP A 186 -14.39 9.73 19.11
N LEU A 187 -14.98 8.72 18.47
CA LEU A 187 -15.47 8.86 17.09
C LEU A 187 -16.57 9.91 16.99
N LYS A 188 -17.54 9.94 17.92
CA LYS A 188 -18.60 10.96 17.91
C LYS A 188 -18.02 12.37 18.03
N ILE A 189 -17.00 12.56 18.88
CA ILE A 189 -16.33 13.86 19.03
C ILE A 189 -15.61 14.24 17.73
N LEU A 190 -14.94 13.28 17.10
CA LEU A 190 -14.20 13.49 15.85
C LEU A 190 -15.15 13.83 14.69
N PHE A 191 -16.19 13.04 14.49
CA PHE A 191 -17.20 13.24 13.45
C PHE A 191 -18.14 14.43 13.74
N GLY A 192 -18.18 14.92 14.97
CA GLY A 192 -18.86 16.16 15.33
C GLY A 192 -18.22 17.43 14.78
N LYS A 193 -16.96 17.34 14.27
CA LYS A 193 -16.24 18.46 13.67
C LYS A 193 -16.39 18.44 12.15
N PRO A 194 -17.12 19.37 11.52
CA PRO A 194 -17.39 19.34 10.08
C PRO A 194 -16.11 19.40 9.23
N GLN A 195 -15.07 20.09 9.70
CA GLN A 195 -13.77 20.15 9.03
C GLN A 195 -13.09 18.76 8.92
N VAL A 196 -13.22 17.94 9.98
CA VAL A 196 -12.67 16.58 9.99
C VAL A 196 -13.44 15.67 9.04
N VAL A 197 -14.77 15.79 9.01
CA VAL A 197 -15.63 15.01 8.10
C VAL A 197 -15.30 15.34 6.66
N VAL A 198 -15.19 16.63 6.33
CA VAL A 198 -14.80 17.10 4.98
C VAL A 198 -13.42 16.58 4.60
N PHE A 199 -12.44 16.69 5.51
CA PHE A 199 -11.08 16.16 5.27
C PHE A 199 -11.09 14.66 5.00
N LEU A 200 -11.78 13.88 5.82
CA LEU A 200 -11.89 12.41 5.65
C LEU A 200 -12.58 12.04 4.34
N PHE A 201 -13.65 12.76 3.97
CA PHE A 201 -14.36 12.54 2.73
C PHE A 201 -13.45 12.77 1.50
N PHE A 202 -12.74 13.89 1.43
CA PHE A 202 -11.82 14.16 0.33
C PHE A 202 -10.62 13.20 0.33
N SER A 203 -10.11 12.82 1.49
CA SER A 203 -9.03 11.81 1.59
C SER A 203 -9.49 10.45 1.06
N MET A 204 -10.73 10.06 1.34
CA MET A 204 -11.34 8.84 0.80
C MET A 204 -11.46 8.90 -0.73
N LEU A 205 -11.92 10.02 -1.28
CA LEU A 205 -12.01 10.20 -2.74
C LEU A 205 -10.63 10.11 -3.41
N LEU A 206 -9.62 10.81 -2.87
CA LEU A 206 -8.25 10.76 -3.39
C LEU A 206 -7.66 9.35 -3.31
N GLY A 207 -7.89 8.64 -2.20
CA GLY A 207 -7.46 7.24 -2.06
C GLY A 207 -8.11 6.31 -3.07
N SER A 208 -9.41 6.49 -3.36
CA SER A 208 -10.13 5.71 -4.37
C SER A 208 -9.59 5.94 -5.77
N VAL A 209 -9.31 7.20 -6.11
CA VAL A 209 -8.74 7.60 -7.40
C VAL A 209 -7.33 7.03 -7.58
N LEU A 210 -6.49 7.08 -6.55
CA LEU A 210 -5.15 6.47 -6.55
C LEU A 210 -5.27 4.96 -6.76
N GLN A 211 -6.22 4.31 -6.10
CA GLN A 211 -6.39 2.86 -6.21
C GLN A 211 -6.81 2.42 -7.61
N ILE A 212 -7.69 3.17 -8.28
CA ILE A 212 -8.05 2.91 -9.69
C ILE A 212 -6.80 2.88 -10.57
N THR A 213 -5.91 3.87 -10.43
CA THR A 213 -4.68 3.90 -11.20
C THR A 213 -3.75 2.73 -10.89
N ASN A 214 -3.61 2.36 -9.61
CA ASN A 214 -2.75 1.26 -9.20
C ASN A 214 -3.28 -0.11 -9.69
N THR A 215 -4.58 -0.27 -9.82
CA THR A 215 -5.19 -1.54 -10.21
C THR A 215 -5.39 -1.68 -11.70
N LEU A 216 -5.78 -0.61 -12.39
CA LEU A 216 -6.12 -0.66 -13.82
C LEU A 216 -5.05 0.00 -14.71
N GLY A 217 -4.02 0.61 -14.15
CA GLY A 217 -2.99 1.31 -14.93
C GLY A 217 -2.21 0.39 -15.85
N VAL A 218 -1.82 -0.81 -15.42
CA VAL A 218 -1.09 -1.78 -16.27
C VAL A 218 -2.00 -2.35 -17.35
N PRO A 219 -3.22 -2.88 -17.06
CA PRO A 219 -4.16 -3.28 -18.11
C PRO A 219 -4.43 -2.20 -19.14
N PHE A 220 -4.67 -0.96 -18.70
CA PHE A 220 -4.88 0.18 -19.60
C PHE A 220 -3.69 0.41 -20.55
N LEU A 221 -2.46 0.36 -20.05
CA LEU A 221 -1.27 0.50 -20.88
C LEU A 221 -1.06 -0.69 -21.82
N GLN A 222 -1.45 -1.90 -21.39
CA GLN A 222 -1.45 -3.10 -22.25
C GLN A 222 -2.43 -2.94 -23.40
N ASP A 223 -3.67 -2.53 -23.14
CA ASP A 223 -4.69 -2.28 -24.18
C ASP A 223 -4.22 -1.17 -25.14
N LEU A 224 -3.62 -0.11 -24.63
CA LEU A 224 -3.06 0.98 -25.43
C LEU A 224 -1.92 0.50 -26.34
N SER A 225 -1.14 -0.48 -25.88
CA SER A 225 0.00 -1.03 -26.63
C SER A 225 -0.43 -1.85 -27.88
N GLU A 226 -1.69 -2.27 -27.95
CA GLU A 226 -2.25 -2.97 -29.11
C GLU A 226 -2.51 -2.02 -30.31
N LEU A 227 -2.54 -0.71 -30.07
CA LEU A 227 -2.71 0.27 -31.12
C LEU A 227 -1.49 0.26 -32.08
N PRO A 228 -1.70 0.35 -33.42
CA PRO A 228 -0.61 0.26 -34.40
C PRO A 228 0.50 1.27 -34.17
N GLU A 229 0.15 2.47 -33.68
CA GLU A 229 1.09 3.58 -33.43
C GLU A 229 1.95 3.33 -32.18
N ALA A 230 1.47 2.53 -31.27
CA ALA A 230 2.10 2.27 -29.99
C ALA A 230 2.92 0.97 -29.95
N LYS A 231 2.74 0.08 -30.91
CA LYS A 231 3.24 -1.30 -30.93
C LYS A 231 4.77 -1.45 -30.80
N ASN A 232 5.55 -0.43 -31.15
CA ASN A 232 7.01 -0.43 -31.04
C ASN A 232 7.53 0.56 -29.97
N SER A 233 6.68 0.99 -29.05
CA SER A 233 7.07 1.93 -28.00
C SER A 233 7.62 1.18 -26.78
N ILE A 234 8.43 1.87 -25.96
CA ILE A 234 8.99 1.31 -24.72
C ILE A 234 7.87 0.90 -23.74
N PHE A 235 6.73 1.61 -23.73
CA PHE A 235 5.63 1.28 -22.83
C PHE A 235 4.87 0.01 -23.26
N SER A 236 4.96 -0.38 -24.54
CA SER A 236 4.37 -1.62 -25.01
C SER A 236 5.15 -2.85 -24.55
N ALA A 237 6.49 -2.72 -24.47
CA ALA A 237 7.34 -3.81 -23.99
C ALA A 237 7.28 -3.95 -22.45
N HIS A 238 7.21 -2.84 -21.73
CA HIS A 238 7.31 -2.81 -20.27
C HIS A 238 6.30 -1.82 -19.65
N PRO A 239 4.98 -2.09 -19.70
CA PRO A 239 3.95 -1.17 -19.21
C PRO A 239 4.10 -0.84 -17.72
N THR A 240 4.52 -1.81 -16.91
CA THR A 240 4.73 -1.63 -15.46
C THR A 240 5.91 -0.71 -15.16
N ILE A 241 7.01 -0.79 -15.95
CA ILE A 241 8.13 0.15 -15.81
C ILE A 241 7.67 1.57 -16.17
N PHE A 242 6.90 1.71 -17.24
CA PHE A 242 6.36 3.02 -17.64
C PHE A 242 5.43 3.59 -16.54
N LEU A 243 4.55 2.77 -15.97
CA LEU A 243 3.68 3.20 -14.86
C LEU A 243 4.49 3.65 -13.63
N SER A 244 5.68 3.07 -13.41
CA SER A 244 6.53 3.44 -12.27
C SER A 244 7.05 4.88 -12.30
N ILE A 245 6.99 5.57 -13.45
CA ILE A 245 7.35 7.00 -13.56
C ILE A 245 6.53 7.84 -12.59
N SER A 246 5.27 7.47 -12.37
CA SER A 246 4.40 8.13 -11.38
C SER A 246 4.93 8.00 -9.95
N GLN A 247 5.60 6.90 -9.64
CA GLN A 247 6.20 6.63 -8.32
C GLN A 247 7.46 7.47 -8.09
N PHE A 248 8.24 7.78 -9.12
CA PHE A 248 9.35 8.73 -9.01
C PHE A 248 8.86 10.13 -8.65
N SER A 249 7.74 10.56 -9.23
CA SER A 249 7.09 11.82 -8.84
C SER A 249 6.68 11.79 -7.36
N GLU A 250 6.15 10.66 -6.87
CA GLU A 250 5.82 10.49 -5.45
C GLU A 250 7.05 10.68 -4.57
N VAL A 251 8.18 10.03 -4.89
CA VAL A 251 9.45 10.19 -4.16
C VAL A 251 9.87 11.66 -4.10
N PHE A 252 9.85 12.34 -5.23
CA PHE A 252 10.22 13.75 -5.33
C PHE A 252 9.35 14.62 -4.42
N PHE A 253 8.03 14.48 -4.49
CA PHE A 253 7.11 15.29 -3.69
C PHE A 253 7.15 14.93 -2.20
N ILE A 254 7.37 13.67 -1.82
CA ILE A 254 7.56 13.29 -0.42
C ILE A 254 8.79 13.99 0.19
N LEU A 255 9.90 14.03 -0.56
CA LEU A 255 11.12 14.73 -0.10
C LEU A 255 10.96 16.25 -0.08
N LEU A 256 10.15 16.80 -0.98
CA LEU A 256 9.88 18.23 -1.07
C LEU A 256 8.88 18.70 0.01
N LEU A 257 8.06 17.79 0.55
CA LEU A 257 6.97 18.12 1.48
C LEU A 257 7.45 18.91 2.72
N PRO A 258 8.53 18.55 3.42
CA PRO A 258 9.02 19.34 4.57
C PRO A 258 9.37 20.78 4.19
N LEU A 259 9.91 21.00 2.99
CA LEU A 259 10.22 22.33 2.48
C LEU A 259 8.96 23.12 2.16
N LEU A 260 7.97 22.47 1.52
CA LEU A 260 6.69 23.11 1.20
C LEU A 260 5.93 23.52 2.46
N LEU A 261 5.91 22.67 3.50
CA LEU A 261 5.22 22.94 4.77
C LEU A 261 5.81 24.13 5.52
N ARG A 262 7.08 24.52 5.28
CA ARG A 262 7.68 25.73 5.84
C ARG A 262 7.08 27.02 5.28
N HIS A 263 6.55 27.00 4.05
CA HIS A 263 6.09 28.18 3.32
C HIS A 263 4.60 28.15 2.99
N ILE A 264 4.00 26.97 2.91
CA ILE A 264 2.64 26.77 2.44
C ILE A 264 1.85 25.97 3.47
N LYS A 265 0.65 26.45 3.82
CA LYS A 265 -0.25 25.72 4.74
C LYS A 265 -0.71 24.42 4.09
N ILE A 266 -0.91 23.39 4.93
CA ILE A 266 -1.29 22.05 4.49
C ILE A 266 -2.60 22.03 3.66
N GLU A 267 -3.54 22.93 3.96
CA GLU A 267 -4.81 23.03 3.21
C GLU A 267 -4.57 23.40 1.75
N LYS A 268 -3.59 24.29 1.48
CA LYS A 268 -3.23 24.68 0.12
C LYS A 268 -2.50 23.56 -0.62
N ILE A 269 -1.68 22.78 0.08
CA ILE A 269 -0.99 21.61 -0.50
C ILE A 269 -2.03 20.55 -0.89
N LEU A 270 -3.03 20.30 -0.04
CA LEU A 270 -4.14 19.39 -0.35
C LEU A 270 -4.93 19.86 -1.57
N LEU A 271 -5.26 21.16 -1.64
CA LEU A 271 -5.94 21.73 -2.81
C LEU A 271 -5.12 21.56 -4.10
N LEU A 272 -3.80 21.82 -4.04
CA LEU A 272 -2.90 21.63 -5.16
C LEU A 272 -2.85 20.17 -5.61
N SER A 273 -2.84 19.22 -4.68
CA SER A 273 -2.88 17.79 -4.99
C SER A 273 -4.19 17.39 -5.69
N MET A 274 -5.32 17.95 -5.27
CA MET A 274 -6.62 17.70 -5.93
C MET A 274 -6.63 18.23 -7.37
N ILE A 275 -6.09 19.43 -7.60
CA ILE A 275 -5.95 20.00 -8.95
C ILE A 275 -5.03 19.12 -9.81
N ALA A 276 -3.91 18.64 -9.27
CA ALA A 276 -3.00 17.74 -9.98
C ALA A 276 -3.71 16.43 -10.40
N TRP A 277 -4.59 15.87 -9.55
CA TRP A 277 -5.38 14.70 -9.90
C TRP A 277 -6.40 14.97 -11.01
N ILE A 278 -7.06 16.12 -10.99
CA ILE A 278 -7.99 16.53 -12.07
C ILE A 278 -7.23 16.63 -13.39
N LEU A 279 -6.07 17.29 -13.41
CA LEU A 279 -5.23 17.40 -14.59
C LEU A 279 -4.74 16.04 -15.08
N ARG A 280 -4.32 15.15 -14.16
CA ARG A 280 -3.88 13.79 -14.51
C ARG A 280 -4.97 13.03 -15.27
N PHE A 281 -6.18 12.97 -14.73
CA PHE A 281 -7.28 12.26 -15.41
C PHE A 281 -7.76 12.96 -16.66
N GLY A 282 -7.72 14.30 -16.72
CA GLY A 282 -7.98 15.04 -17.94
C GLY A 282 -6.99 14.76 -19.08
N LEU A 283 -5.75 14.35 -18.74
CA LEU A 283 -4.75 13.94 -19.73
C LEU A 283 -4.90 12.47 -20.17
N PHE A 284 -5.61 11.64 -19.40
CA PHE A 284 -5.95 10.26 -19.78
C PHE A 284 -7.21 10.17 -20.65
N ALA A 285 -8.07 11.20 -20.65
CA ALA A 285 -9.30 11.27 -21.43
C ALA A 285 -9.05 11.74 -22.85
#